data_b1779c576e55146a6526ce63b771589e
#
_entry.id   b1779c576e55146a6526ce63b771589e
#
_cell.length_a   1.000
_cell.length_b   1.000
_cell.length_c   1.000
_cell.angle_alpha   90.00
_cell.angle_beta   90.00
_cell.angle_gamma   90.00
#
_symmetry.space_group_name_H-M   'P 1'
#
loop_
_entity.id
_entity.type
_entity.pdbx_description
1 polymer ?
#
loop_
_entity_poly.entity_id
_entity_poly.type
_entity_poly.pdbx_seq_one_letter_code
_entity_poly.pdbx_strand_id
1 'polypeptide(L)'
;MMDYAGVKMRKIPSPDWGMAVPVDYSSSPGVVFSLVGSFSRPLFRTGKWQMGYALEEGLAFCTQPYAKEHNIDNELTGGHWLIHFGASLYAARRLDKHWSLRGDLAFRHVSNGATYRPNKGLNAVLPTLSLQYDLDETGTPQVNVPKAAFAKGAFWRIDASVGVRTLIEDWLRTQYATPPTNAEYRTDHFKRYAVANLQLDRMYRYARRWATGLGADLFYTPYVRTLQNQEVPEGSTAKYSCWSGGIALKHEAYYGDFSAYVHLGLYLWRYTGKMQPFDETPYYERVGVRWTPPRWKGMSVQFGIKAHRLKADFTELGIGFQW
;
A
#
# COMPACT_ATOMS: atom_id res chain seq x y z
N MET A 1 6.54 -19.69 0.26
CA MET A 1 5.11 -20.07 0.34
C MET A 1 4.68 -19.86 1.76
N MET A 2 3.74 -18.94 2.01
CA MET A 2 3.20 -18.73 3.35
C MET A 2 1.83 -19.37 3.40
N ASP A 3 1.66 -20.28 4.35
CA ASP A 3 0.36 -20.86 4.64
C ASP A 3 -0.25 -20.12 5.82
N TYR A 4 -1.36 -19.44 5.58
CA TYR A 4 -2.16 -18.77 6.61
C TYR A 4 -3.38 -19.58 7.02
N ALA A 5 -3.45 -20.86 6.61
CA ALA A 5 -4.54 -21.75 6.97
C ALA A 5 -4.62 -21.92 8.48
N GLY A 6 -5.76 -21.62 9.05
CA GLY A 6 -6.04 -21.85 10.48
C GLY A 6 -5.72 -20.69 11.43
N VAL A 7 -5.41 -19.50 10.93
CA VAL A 7 -5.29 -18.31 11.81
C VAL A 7 -6.67 -17.90 12.30
N LYS A 8 -7.04 -18.31 13.51
CA LYS A 8 -8.22 -17.78 14.20
C LYS A 8 -7.86 -16.42 14.81
N MET A 9 -8.35 -15.36 14.20
CA MET A 9 -8.20 -14.04 14.78
C MET A 9 -9.36 -13.73 15.71
N ARG A 10 -9.08 -13.55 17.01
CA ARG A 10 -10.04 -12.92 17.93
C ARG A 10 -10.10 -11.43 17.60
N LYS A 11 -11.30 -10.91 17.38
CA LYS A 11 -11.52 -9.47 17.26
C LYS A 11 -11.22 -8.84 18.62
N ILE A 12 -10.18 -8.00 18.66
CA ILE A 12 -10.00 -7.05 19.75
C ILE A 12 -11.01 -5.93 19.50
N PRO A 13 -11.92 -5.61 20.43
CA PRO A 13 -12.86 -4.52 20.24
C PRO A 13 -12.09 -3.22 19.96
N SER A 14 -12.44 -2.52 18.90
CA SER A 14 -11.92 -1.17 18.70
C SER A 14 -12.48 -0.27 19.80
N PRO A 15 -11.67 0.47 20.54
CA PRO A 15 -12.14 1.30 21.66
C PRO A 15 -13.08 2.44 21.24
N ASP A 16 -13.16 2.75 19.95
CA ASP A 16 -13.78 3.97 19.45
C ASP A 16 -15.28 3.86 19.10
N TRP A 17 -15.86 2.68 19.23
CA TRP A 17 -17.28 2.48 18.90
C TRP A 17 -17.97 1.79 20.07
N GLY A 18 -18.77 2.52 20.83
CA GLY A 18 -19.44 2.11 22.06
C GLY A 18 -20.48 0.96 21.95
N MET A 19 -20.33 0.04 21.00
CA MET A 19 -21.05 -1.22 20.92
C MET A 19 -20.07 -2.34 20.57
N ALA A 20 -19.43 -2.90 21.58
CA ALA A 20 -18.73 -4.16 21.48
C ALA A 20 -19.75 -5.30 21.44
N VAL A 21 -20.18 -5.70 20.25
CA VAL A 21 -20.77 -7.04 20.08
C VAL A 21 -19.59 -8.00 19.99
N PRO A 22 -19.40 -8.93 20.92
CA PRO A 22 -18.39 -9.97 20.80
C PRO A 22 -18.85 -10.91 19.68
N VAL A 23 -18.33 -10.70 18.48
CA VAL A 23 -18.56 -11.61 17.37
C VAL A 23 -17.29 -12.43 17.19
N ASP A 24 -17.42 -13.72 17.38
CA ASP A 24 -16.34 -14.69 17.10
C ASP A 24 -16.23 -14.84 15.59
N TYR A 25 -15.34 -14.08 14.96
CA TYR A 25 -15.08 -14.19 13.54
C TYR A 25 -13.98 -15.21 13.29
N SER A 26 -14.30 -16.25 12.56
CA SER A 26 -13.29 -17.10 11.94
C SER A 26 -13.01 -16.59 10.52
N SER A 27 -12.19 -15.55 10.39
CA SER A 27 -11.74 -15.12 9.07
C SER A 27 -10.65 -16.05 8.57
N SER A 28 -10.88 -16.71 7.44
CA SER A 28 -9.89 -17.54 6.79
C SER A 28 -9.68 -17.06 5.34
N PRO A 29 -8.51 -16.52 4.99
CA PRO A 29 -8.19 -16.18 3.61
C PRO A 29 -7.79 -17.41 2.78
N GLY A 30 -7.78 -18.61 3.38
CA GLY A 30 -7.22 -19.81 2.78
C GLY A 30 -5.69 -19.72 2.66
N VAL A 31 -5.14 -20.21 1.57
CA VAL A 31 -3.72 -20.11 1.26
C VAL A 31 -3.44 -18.79 0.51
N VAL A 32 -2.39 -18.08 0.94
CA VAL A 32 -1.93 -16.87 0.28
C VAL A 32 -0.59 -17.14 -0.39
N PHE A 33 -0.55 -17.08 -1.70
CA PHE A 33 0.66 -17.16 -2.51
C PHE A 33 1.17 -15.77 -2.79
N SER A 34 2.47 -15.53 -2.61
CA SER A 34 3.06 -14.22 -2.93
C SER A 34 4.23 -14.37 -3.88
N LEU A 35 4.25 -13.53 -4.92
CA LEU A 35 5.39 -13.31 -5.79
C LEU A 35 5.94 -11.92 -5.46
N VAL A 36 7.14 -11.86 -4.89
CA VAL A 36 7.73 -10.62 -4.39
C VAL A 36 9.10 -10.36 -5.00
N GLY A 37 9.37 -9.08 -5.30
CA GLY A 37 10.70 -8.56 -5.46
C GLY A 37 11.25 -8.16 -4.10
N SER A 38 12.47 -8.61 -3.77
CA SER A 38 13.12 -8.29 -2.50
C SER A 38 14.34 -7.42 -2.73
N PHE A 39 14.42 -6.33 -1.98
CA PHE A 39 15.59 -5.47 -1.90
C PHE A 39 16.21 -5.62 -0.52
N SER A 40 17.45 -6.11 -0.43
CA SER A 40 18.19 -6.29 0.81
C SER A 40 19.44 -5.40 0.85
N ARG A 41 19.62 -4.70 1.98
CA ARG A 41 20.78 -3.85 2.18
C ARG A 41 21.45 -4.08 3.52
N PRO A 42 22.75 -4.43 3.52
CA PRO A 42 23.52 -4.46 4.74
C PRO A 42 23.80 -3.04 5.25
N LEU A 43 23.60 -2.84 6.54
CA LEU A 43 23.95 -1.62 7.27
C LEU A 43 25.30 -1.76 7.96
N PHE A 44 25.55 -2.94 8.52
CA PHE A 44 26.78 -3.24 9.25
C PHE A 44 27.38 -4.56 8.78
N ARG A 45 28.69 -4.59 8.67
CA ARG A 45 29.49 -5.80 8.41
C ARG A 45 30.67 -5.81 9.36
N THR A 46 30.83 -6.89 10.12
CA THR A 46 31.95 -7.07 11.03
C THR A 46 32.33 -8.54 11.09
N GLY A 47 33.58 -8.87 10.68
CA GLY A 47 34.03 -10.26 10.59
C GLY A 47 33.09 -11.12 9.75
N LYS A 48 32.54 -12.16 10.36
CA LYS A 48 31.59 -13.08 9.72
C LYS A 48 30.11 -12.61 9.81
N TRP A 49 29.84 -11.52 10.49
CA TRP A 49 28.48 -11.02 10.71
C TRP A 49 28.09 -9.91 9.72
N GLN A 50 26.85 -9.97 9.30
CA GLN A 50 26.20 -8.93 8.51
C GLN A 50 24.81 -8.66 9.09
N MET A 51 24.49 -7.39 9.31
CA MET A 51 23.17 -6.96 9.73
C MET A 51 22.62 -5.93 8.75
N GLY A 52 21.32 -5.93 8.51
CA GLY A 52 20.72 -5.02 7.56
C GLY A 52 19.20 -5.09 7.59
N TYR A 53 18.61 -4.51 6.56
CA TYR A 53 17.19 -4.56 6.32
C TYR A 53 16.87 -5.10 4.93
N ALA A 54 15.67 -5.63 4.78
CA ALA A 54 15.11 -5.96 3.47
C ALA A 54 13.72 -5.37 3.35
N LEU A 55 13.35 -5.00 2.13
CA LEU A 55 12.02 -4.54 1.73
C LEU A 55 11.50 -5.51 0.67
N GLU A 56 10.24 -5.88 0.78
CA GLU A 56 9.57 -6.79 -0.15
C GLU A 56 8.35 -6.08 -0.71
N GLU A 57 8.15 -6.14 -2.02
CA GLU A 57 6.95 -5.65 -2.67
C GLU A 57 6.56 -6.60 -3.81
N GLY A 58 5.26 -6.83 -3.97
CA GLY A 58 4.79 -7.72 -5.00
C GLY A 58 3.30 -7.95 -5.01
N LEU A 59 2.91 -8.99 -5.73
CA LEU A 59 1.53 -9.43 -5.83
C LEU A 59 1.33 -10.70 -5.01
N ALA A 60 0.14 -10.80 -4.42
CA ALA A 60 -0.29 -12.02 -3.75
C ALA A 60 -1.64 -12.49 -4.29
N PHE A 61 -1.89 -13.77 -4.15
CA PHE A 61 -3.14 -14.42 -4.51
C PHE A 61 -3.70 -15.16 -3.31
N CYS A 62 -4.93 -14.80 -2.92
CA CYS A 62 -5.68 -15.40 -1.83
C CYS A 62 -6.69 -16.40 -2.41
N THR A 63 -6.70 -17.63 -1.90
CA THR A 63 -7.58 -18.69 -2.43
C THR A 63 -9.03 -18.56 -1.96
N GLN A 64 -9.27 -17.95 -0.78
CA GLN A 64 -10.59 -17.83 -0.16
C GLN A 64 -10.88 -16.38 0.26
N PRO A 65 -11.18 -15.47 -0.69
CA PRO A 65 -11.65 -14.14 -0.34
C PRO A 65 -13.04 -14.19 0.29
N TYR A 66 -13.52 -13.04 0.75
CA TYR A 66 -14.92 -12.89 1.16
C TYR A 66 -15.85 -13.30 0.03
N ALA A 67 -16.82 -14.14 0.36
CA ALA A 67 -17.88 -14.55 -0.53
C ALA A 67 -19.15 -14.79 0.30
N LYS A 68 -20.29 -14.27 -0.19
CA LYS A 68 -21.57 -14.34 0.54
C LYS A 68 -21.98 -15.78 0.89
N GLU A 69 -21.71 -16.73 0.01
CA GLU A 69 -22.15 -18.11 0.17
C GLU A 69 -21.17 -19.01 0.89
N HIS A 70 -19.86 -18.71 0.82
CA HIS A 70 -18.85 -19.69 1.24
C HIS A 70 -17.90 -19.19 2.31
N ASN A 71 -17.71 -17.85 2.43
CA ASN A 71 -16.74 -17.27 3.33
C ASN A 71 -17.21 -15.89 3.85
N ILE A 72 -18.44 -15.87 4.34
CA ILE A 72 -19.17 -14.65 4.71
C ILE A 72 -18.55 -13.91 5.90
N ASP A 73 -17.76 -14.58 6.73
CA ASP A 73 -17.12 -14.00 7.92
C ASP A 73 -15.69 -13.53 7.66
N ASN A 74 -15.18 -13.66 6.43
CA ASN A 74 -13.88 -13.15 6.07
C ASN A 74 -13.92 -11.64 5.90
N GLU A 75 -13.38 -10.89 6.84
CA GLU A 75 -13.24 -9.43 6.75
C GLU A 75 -11.84 -8.98 6.26
N LEU A 76 -10.92 -9.92 6.01
CA LEU A 76 -9.54 -9.59 5.65
C LEU A 76 -9.43 -9.08 4.23
N THR A 77 -10.08 -9.76 3.28
CA THR A 77 -10.03 -9.41 1.87
C THR A 77 -11.27 -9.83 1.10
N GLY A 78 -11.76 -8.95 0.23
CA GLY A 78 -12.86 -9.19 -0.70
C GLY A 78 -12.43 -9.58 -2.11
N GLY A 79 -11.13 -9.80 -2.35
CA GLY A 79 -10.64 -10.16 -3.67
C GLY A 79 -9.48 -11.15 -3.62
N HIS A 80 -9.31 -11.92 -4.70
CA HIS A 80 -8.21 -12.88 -4.84
C HIS A 80 -6.85 -12.18 -4.98
N TRP A 81 -6.78 -11.09 -5.74
CA TRP A 81 -5.55 -10.39 -6.00
C TRP A 81 -5.26 -9.34 -4.94
N LEU A 82 -4.09 -9.43 -4.35
CA LEU A 82 -3.63 -8.60 -3.24
C LEU A 82 -2.28 -7.99 -3.59
N ILE A 83 -1.97 -6.89 -2.93
CA ILE A 83 -0.64 -6.27 -2.92
C ILE A 83 0.07 -6.80 -1.68
N HIS A 84 1.31 -7.26 -1.87
CA HIS A 84 2.19 -7.68 -0.80
C HIS A 84 3.20 -6.58 -0.53
N PHE A 85 3.30 -6.19 0.73
CA PHE A 85 4.36 -5.34 1.25
C PHE A 85 5.04 -6.04 2.42
N GLY A 86 6.38 -6.01 2.45
CA GLY A 86 7.16 -6.55 3.55
C GLY A 86 8.35 -5.66 3.91
N ALA A 87 8.69 -5.66 5.18
CA ALA A 87 9.91 -5.05 5.69
C ALA A 87 10.51 -5.96 6.76
N SER A 88 11.82 -6.18 6.73
CA SER A 88 12.51 -6.99 7.72
C SER A 88 13.83 -6.39 8.16
N LEU A 89 14.19 -6.69 9.41
CA LEU A 89 15.54 -6.56 9.91
C LEU A 89 16.17 -7.94 9.95
N TYR A 90 17.40 -8.06 9.52
CA TYR A 90 18.11 -9.34 9.52
C TYR A 90 19.49 -9.26 10.15
N ALA A 91 19.89 -10.39 10.70
CA ALA A 91 21.27 -10.68 11.06
C ALA A 91 21.69 -11.99 10.40
N ALA A 92 22.80 -11.97 9.68
CA ALA A 92 23.36 -13.14 9.00
C ALA A 92 24.78 -13.39 9.48
N ARG A 93 25.14 -14.65 9.67
CA ARG A 93 26.48 -15.08 10.02
C ARG A 93 26.99 -16.05 8.96
N ARG A 94 28.11 -15.73 8.34
CA ARG A 94 28.82 -16.65 7.45
C ARG A 94 29.44 -17.78 8.29
N LEU A 95 29.08 -19.02 7.99
CA LEU A 95 29.58 -20.19 8.65
C LEU A 95 30.90 -20.63 7.98
N ASP A 96 30.87 -20.75 6.65
CA ASP A 96 32.01 -21.06 5.81
C ASP A 96 31.98 -20.33 4.45
N LYS A 97 32.60 -20.86 3.40
CA LYS A 97 32.66 -20.22 2.07
C LYS A 97 31.30 -20.18 1.38
N HIS A 98 30.45 -21.16 1.61
CA HIS A 98 29.16 -21.32 0.93
C HIS A 98 27.95 -21.13 1.84
N TRP A 99 28.08 -21.43 3.13
CA TRP A 99 26.97 -21.42 4.05
C TRP A 99 26.89 -20.18 4.92
N SER A 100 25.69 -19.67 5.04
CA SER A 100 25.34 -18.59 5.96
C SER A 100 24.07 -18.92 6.72
N LEU A 101 24.05 -18.66 8.01
CA LEU A 101 22.84 -18.70 8.85
C LEU A 101 22.27 -17.29 8.93
N ARG A 102 20.98 -17.12 8.62
CA ARG A 102 20.31 -15.84 8.65
C ARG A 102 19.03 -15.90 9.48
N GLY A 103 18.92 -15.00 10.44
CA GLY A 103 17.70 -14.71 11.19
C GLY A 103 17.07 -13.40 10.72
N ASP A 104 15.76 -13.39 10.51
CA ASP A 104 14.99 -12.21 10.16
C ASP A 104 13.84 -12.02 11.14
N LEU A 105 13.53 -10.75 11.46
CA LEU A 105 12.26 -10.32 12.01
C LEU A 105 11.55 -9.52 10.94
N ALA A 106 10.53 -10.12 10.32
CA ALA A 106 9.81 -9.53 9.20
C ALA A 106 8.40 -9.11 9.61
N PHE A 107 7.99 -7.92 9.20
CA PHE A 107 6.60 -7.51 9.09
C PHE A 107 6.16 -7.70 7.65
N ARG A 108 5.00 -8.34 7.44
CA ARG A 108 4.39 -8.52 6.14
C ARG A 108 2.94 -8.12 6.18
N HIS A 109 2.53 -7.39 5.16
CA HIS A 109 1.17 -6.93 4.95
C HIS A 109 0.68 -7.37 3.56
N VAL A 110 -0.51 -7.94 3.51
CA VAL A 110 -1.20 -8.21 2.25
C VAL A 110 -2.61 -7.65 2.31
N SER A 111 -3.00 -6.89 1.28
CA SER A 111 -4.35 -6.32 1.16
C SER A 111 -4.67 -6.04 -0.30
N ASN A 112 -5.95 -5.82 -0.61
CA ASN A 112 -6.36 -5.51 -1.98
C ASN A 112 -6.29 -4.01 -2.33
N GLY A 113 -5.69 -3.15 -1.48
CA GLY A 113 -5.51 -1.73 -1.77
C GLY A 113 -6.82 -0.97 -2.00
N ALA A 114 -7.90 -1.36 -1.35
CA ALA A 114 -9.25 -0.81 -1.47
C ALA A 114 -9.95 -1.07 -2.83
N THR A 115 -9.44 -1.98 -3.65
CA THR A 115 -10.09 -2.34 -4.94
C THR A 115 -11.30 -3.25 -4.77
N TYR A 116 -11.42 -3.92 -3.62
CA TYR A 116 -12.53 -4.78 -3.21
C TYR A 116 -12.91 -4.50 -1.76
N ARG A 117 -14.09 -5.00 -1.33
CA ARG A 117 -14.52 -5.06 0.07
C ARG A 117 -14.83 -6.49 0.49
N PRO A 118 -14.49 -6.84 1.74
CA PRO A 118 -13.74 -6.08 2.75
C PRO A 118 -12.26 -5.89 2.38
N ASN A 119 -11.55 -5.03 3.14
CA ASN A 119 -10.11 -4.81 2.99
C ASN A 119 -9.46 -4.41 4.32
N LYS A 120 -9.59 -5.25 5.34
CA LYS A 120 -8.83 -5.06 6.59
C LYS A 120 -7.36 -5.44 6.41
N GLY A 121 -7.08 -6.29 5.42
CA GLY A 121 -5.76 -6.83 5.15
C GLY A 121 -5.30 -7.84 6.20
N LEU A 122 -4.22 -8.52 5.90
CA LEU A 122 -3.53 -9.43 6.81
C LEU A 122 -2.18 -8.84 7.16
N ASN A 123 -1.93 -8.68 8.46
CA ASN A 123 -0.66 -8.22 9.02
C ASN A 123 -0.02 -9.37 9.79
N ALA A 124 1.24 -9.68 9.50
CA ALA A 124 1.98 -10.71 10.20
C ALA A 124 3.36 -10.23 10.62
N VAL A 125 3.75 -10.53 11.85
CA VAL A 125 5.14 -10.39 12.32
C VAL A 125 5.71 -11.78 12.42
N LEU A 126 6.75 -12.05 11.63
CA LEU A 126 7.31 -13.38 11.39
C LEU A 126 8.78 -13.39 11.73
N PRO A 127 9.19 -14.02 12.85
CA PRO A 127 10.57 -14.41 13.03
C PRO A 127 10.88 -15.61 12.11
N THR A 128 11.96 -15.52 11.36
CA THR A 128 12.42 -16.61 10.49
C THR A 128 13.88 -16.93 10.74
N LEU A 129 14.24 -18.19 10.58
CA LEU A 129 15.60 -18.65 10.58
C LEU A 129 15.84 -19.42 9.29
N SER A 130 16.86 -19.06 8.54
CA SER A 130 17.17 -19.66 7.26
C SER A 130 18.64 -20.01 7.13
N LEU A 131 18.90 -21.14 6.50
CA LEU A 131 20.23 -21.54 6.08
C LEU A 131 20.36 -21.22 4.59
N GLN A 132 21.34 -20.38 4.24
CA GLN A 132 21.56 -19.92 2.87
C GLN A 132 22.82 -20.59 2.32
N TYR A 133 22.74 -21.05 1.08
CA TYR A 133 23.85 -21.60 0.34
C TYR A 133 24.18 -20.72 -0.86
N ASP A 134 25.40 -20.19 -0.90
CA ASP A 134 25.92 -19.39 -2.01
C ASP A 134 26.60 -20.32 -3.02
N LEU A 135 26.15 -20.30 -4.25
CA LEU A 135 26.71 -21.12 -5.34
C LEU A 135 28.13 -20.70 -5.73
N ASP A 136 28.46 -19.42 -5.51
CA ASP A 136 29.76 -18.86 -5.84
C ASP A 136 30.64 -18.72 -4.59
N GLU A 137 31.92 -19.21 -4.67
CA GLU A 137 32.89 -19.08 -3.57
C GLU A 137 33.23 -17.65 -3.16
N THR A 138 33.02 -16.67 -4.05
CA THR A 138 33.43 -15.28 -3.86
C THR A 138 32.48 -14.46 -2.98
N GLY A 139 31.38 -15.06 -2.51
CA GLY A 139 30.28 -14.31 -1.90
C GLY A 139 29.64 -13.38 -2.93
N THR A 140 28.56 -12.68 -2.56
CA THR A 140 27.83 -11.79 -3.48
C THR A 140 28.80 -11.02 -4.38
N PRO A 141 28.78 -11.21 -5.71
CA PRO A 141 29.71 -10.51 -6.60
C PRO A 141 29.55 -9.02 -6.32
N GLN A 142 30.62 -8.37 -5.93
CA GLN A 142 30.67 -6.92 -6.01
C GLN A 142 30.75 -6.58 -7.50
N VAL A 143 29.60 -6.66 -8.20
CA VAL A 143 29.51 -6.13 -9.55
C VAL A 143 29.83 -4.67 -9.42
N ASN A 144 31.06 -4.33 -9.76
CA ASN A 144 31.54 -2.95 -9.79
C ASN A 144 30.90 -2.27 -11.00
N VAL A 145 29.56 -2.10 -10.92
CA VAL A 145 28.85 -1.34 -11.96
C VAL A 145 29.40 0.08 -11.91
N PRO A 146 29.99 0.54 -13.01
CA PRO A 146 30.46 1.93 -13.08
C PRO A 146 29.34 2.84 -12.63
N LYS A 147 29.57 3.58 -11.57
CA LYS A 147 28.57 4.50 -11.05
C LYS A 147 28.39 5.61 -12.09
N ALA A 148 27.26 5.60 -12.80
CA ALA A 148 26.91 6.65 -13.74
C ALA A 148 27.15 8.03 -13.11
N ALA A 149 27.58 9.02 -13.89
CA ALA A 149 27.79 10.38 -13.40
C ALA A 149 26.51 10.88 -12.70
N PHE A 150 26.67 11.56 -11.57
CA PHE A 150 25.55 12.12 -10.81
C PHE A 150 25.76 13.62 -10.64
N ALA A 151 24.81 14.42 -11.12
CA ALA A 151 24.73 15.85 -10.86
C ALA A 151 23.61 16.14 -9.85
N LYS A 152 23.93 16.95 -8.84
CA LYS A 152 22.91 17.53 -7.96
C LYS A 152 22.11 18.55 -8.76
N GLY A 153 20.81 18.60 -8.54
CA GLY A 153 19.99 19.57 -9.25
C GLY A 153 18.54 19.51 -8.86
N ALA A 154 17.87 20.60 -9.16
CA ALA A 154 16.43 20.69 -9.03
C ALA A 154 15.79 20.40 -10.39
N PHE A 155 14.67 19.74 -10.37
CA PHE A 155 13.88 19.42 -11.55
C PHE A 155 12.38 19.56 -11.25
N TRP A 156 11.62 19.78 -12.29
CA TRP A 156 10.17 19.72 -12.23
C TRP A 156 9.68 18.34 -12.65
N ARG A 157 8.54 17.94 -12.12
CA ARG A 157 7.84 16.73 -12.52
C ARG A 157 6.35 16.98 -12.56
N ILE A 158 5.71 16.42 -13.57
CA ILE A 158 4.26 16.29 -13.66
C ILE A 158 3.91 14.81 -13.72
N ASP A 159 2.96 14.39 -12.90
CA ASP A 159 2.45 13.03 -12.87
C ASP A 159 0.93 13.05 -13.04
N ALA A 160 0.40 12.16 -13.89
CA ALA A 160 -1.01 11.89 -14.01
C ALA A 160 -1.27 10.42 -13.69
N SER A 161 -2.26 10.14 -12.87
CA SER A 161 -2.61 8.78 -12.47
C SER A 161 -4.10 8.54 -12.45
N VAL A 162 -4.47 7.29 -12.68
CA VAL A 162 -5.83 6.78 -12.49
C VAL A 162 -5.80 5.67 -11.44
N GLY A 163 -6.82 5.62 -10.63
CA GLY A 163 -6.93 4.64 -9.57
C GLY A 163 -8.34 4.05 -9.49
N VAL A 164 -8.45 3.03 -8.66
CA VAL A 164 -9.72 2.34 -8.41
C VAL A 164 -9.92 2.16 -6.91
N ARG A 165 -11.14 2.40 -6.45
CA ARG A 165 -11.56 2.10 -5.08
C ARG A 165 -12.97 1.55 -5.00
N THR A 166 -13.26 0.91 -3.88
CA THR A 166 -14.61 0.57 -3.40
C THR A 166 -14.92 1.39 -2.15
N LEU A 167 -16.20 1.68 -1.88
CA LEU A 167 -16.62 2.45 -0.71
C LEU A 167 -16.71 1.55 0.52
N ILE A 168 -16.17 2.02 1.65
CA ILE A 168 -16.35 1.36 2.94
C ILE A 168 -17.78 1.54 3.45
N GLU A 169 -18.42 2.65 3.09
CA GLU A 169 -19.79 2.98 3.40
C GLU A 169 -20.75 1.93 2.82
N ASP A 170 -20.54 1.49 1.58
CA ASP A 170 -21.31 0.40 0.97
C ASP A 170 -21.13 -0.91 1.75
N TRP A 171 -19.89 -1.22 2.17
CA TRP A 171 -19.62 -2.37 3.02
C TRP A 171 -20.36 -2.28 4.35
N LEU A 172 -20.24 -1.16 5.07
CA LEU A 172 -20.89 -0.98 6.37
C LEU A 172 -22.41 -1.06 6.26
N ARG A 173 -22.99 -0.43 5.23
CA ARG A 173 -24.43 -0.45 4.98
C ARG A 173 -24.93 -1.90 4.75
N THR A 174 -24.28 -2.63 3.88
CA THR A 174 -24.73 -4.00 3.53
C THR A 174 -24.49 -5.00 4.65
N GLN A 175 -23.49 -4.81 5.50
CA GLN A 175 -23.22 -5.69 6.62
C GLN A 175 -24.13 -5.44 7.83
N TYR A 176 -24.44 -4.17 8.14
CA TYR A 176 -25.00 -3.78 9.43
C TYR A 176 -26.34 -3.07 9.35
N ALA A 177 -26.65 -2.41 8.24
CA ALA A 177 -27.86 -1.61 8.08
C ALA A 177 -28.89 -2.20 7.09
N THR A 178 -28.52 -3.23 6.35
CA THR A 178 -29.42 -3.89 5.38
C THR A 178 -30.11 -5.08 6.06
N PRO A 179 -31.44 -5.19 5.99
CA PRO A 179 -32.18 -6.34 6.55
C PRO A 179 -31.80 -7.67 5.88
N PRO A 180 -31.81 -8.80 6.61
CA PRO A 180 -31.50 -10.14 6.04
C PRO A 180 -32.38 -10.56 4.88
N THR A 181 -33.59 -10.01 4.78
CA THR A 181 -34.56 -10.29 3.69
C THR A 181 -34.22 -9.57 2.39
N ASN A 182 -33.30 -8.61 2.43
CA ASN A 182 -32.88 -7.85 1.25
C ASN A 182 -31.76 -8.59 0.50
N ALA A 183 -31.81 -8.62 -0.82
CA ALA A 183 -30.81 -9.26 -1.67
C ALA A 183 -29.38 -8.69 -1.47
N GLU A 184 -29.28 -7.40 -1.11
CA GLU A 184 -27.99 -6.74 -0.83
C GLU A 184 -27.40 -7.07 0.55
N TYR A 185 -28.16 -7.77 1.42
CA TYR A 185 -27.64 -8.15 2.73
C TYR A 185 -26.37 -9.00 2.59
N ARG A 186 -25.27 -8.51 3.17
CA ARG A 186 -23.95 -9.13 3.16
C ARG A 186 -23.49 -9.53 1.74
N THR A 187 -23.76 -8.65 0.76
CA THR A 187 -23.32 -8.86 -0.62
C THR A 187 -21.79 -8.93 -0.73
N ASP A 188 -21.28 -9.65 -1.71
CA ASP A 188 -19.88 -9.66 -2.14
C ASP A 188 -19.65 -8.84 -3.43
N HIS A 189 -20.72 -8.22 -3.95
CA HIS A 189 -20.66 -7.36 -5.12
C HIS A 189 -20.67 -5.89 -4.74
N PHE A 190 -19.52 -5.23 -4.87
CA PHE A 190 -19.35 -3.82 -4.57
C PHE A 190 -18.97 -3.03 -5.83
N LYS A 191 -19.60 -1.86 -5.98
CA LYS A 191 -19.28 -0.95 -7.08
C LYS A 191 -17.86 -0.43 -6.93
N ARG A 192 -17.12 -0.45 -8.05
CA ARG A 192 -15.78 0.16 -8.14
C ARG A 192 -15.88 1.51 -8.77
N TYR A 193 -15.15 2.46 -8.20
CA TYR A 193 -15.12 3.85 -8.65
C TYR A 193 -13.73 4.19 -9.15
N ALA A 194 -13.65 4.73 -10.35
CA ALA A 194 -12.42 5.28 -10.88
C ALA A 194 -12.14 6.62 -10.18
N VAL A 195 -10.86 6.89 -9.94
CA VAL A 195 -10.35 8.17 -9.45
C VAL A 195 -9.23 8.63 -10.37
N ALA A 196 -9.02 9.93 -10.49
CA ALA A 196 -7.95 10.50 -11.28
C ALA A 196 -7.17 11.53 -10.45
N ASN A 197 -5.87 11.63 -10.70
CA ASN A 197 -5.00 12.56 -9.97
C ASN A 197 -4.03 13.23 -10.91
N LEU A 198 -3.70 14.47 -10.59
CA LEU A 198 -2.65 15.24 -11.23
C LEU A 198 -1.72 15.79 -10.14
N GLN A 199 -0.41 15.70 -10.36
CA GLN A 199 0.60 16.19 -9.43
C GLN A 199 1.58 17.07 -10.18
N LEU A 200 2.01 18.16 -9.56
CA LEU A 200 3.08 19.03 -10.06
C LEU A 200 4.08 19.23 -8.93
N ASP A 201 5.32 18.80 -9.16
CA ASP A 201 6.35 18.69 -8.13
C ASP A 201 7.58 19.51 -8.50
N ARG A 202 8.14 20.18 -7.50
CA ARG A 202 9.50 20.72 -7.55
C ARG A 202 10.38 19.87 -6.66
N MET A 203 11.24 19.07 -7.28
CA MET A 203 12.13 18.12 -6.60
C MET A 203 13.58 18.61 -6.64
N TYR A 204 14.34 18.28 -5.59
CA TYR A 204 15.78 18.52 -5.54
C TYR A 204 16.51 17.22 -5.26
N ARG A 205 17.31 16.74 -6.22
CA ARG A 205 18.16 15.57 -6.09
C ARG A 205 19.49 15.96 -5.46
N TYR A 206 19.61 15.80 -4.16
CA TYR A 206 20.77 16.21 -3.38
C TYR A 206 21.84 15.12 -3.25
N ALA A 207 21.48 13.86 -3.51
CA ALA A 207 22.39 12.74 -3.50
C ALA A 207 22.06 11.76 -4.64
N ARG A 208 22.99 10.88 -4.96
CA ARG A 208 22.80 9.87 -6.02
C ARG A 208 21.48 9.09 -5.84
N ARG A 209 21.14 8.78 -4.58
CA ARG A 209 19.97 7.94 -4.24
C ARG A 209 18.78 8.70 -3.68
N TRP A 210 18.88 10.01 -3.47
CA TRP A 210 17.87 10.74 -2.72
C TRP A 210 17.46 12.03 -3.41
N ALA A 211 16.16 12.22 -3.52
CA ALA A 211 15.56 13.50 -3.83
C ALA A 211 14.44 13.81 -2.84
N THR A 212 14.27 15.08 -2.53
CA THR A 212 13.16 15.59 -1.72
C THR A 212 12.61 16.83 -2.40
N GLY A 213 11.33 17.08 -2.27
CA GLY A 213 10.70 18.23 -2.85
C GLY A 213 9.32 18.51 -2.28
N LEU A 214 8.68 19.49 -2.85
CA LEU A 214 7.30 19.86 -2.56
C LEU A 214 6.50 19.77 -3.85
N GLY A 215 5.23 19.40 -3.72
CA GLY A 215 4.31 19.31 -4.83
C GLY A 215 2.91 19.74 -4.47
N ALA A 216 2.15 20.07 -5.51
CA ALA A 216 0.71 20.30 -5.44
C ALA A 216 0.01 19.09 -6.07
N ASP A 217 -1.00 18.58 -5.38
CA ASP A 217 -1.78 17.42 -5.79
C ASP A 217 -3.25 17.84 -6.01
N LEU A 218 -3.81 17.47 -7.15
CA LEU A 218 -5.21 17.62 -7.48
C LEU A 218 -5.85 16.26 -7.67
N PHE A 219 -6.98 16.01 -7.02
CA PHE A 219 -7.70 14.74 -7.05
C PHE A 219 -9.09 14.95 -7.63
N TYR A 220 -9.52 14.02 -8.48
CA TYR A 220 -10.87 13.89 -8.96
C TYR A 220 -11.47 12.57 -8.49
N THR A 221 -12.46 12.63 -7.62
CA THR A 221 -13.04 11.49 -6.90
C THR A 221 -14.57 11.46 -7.07
N PRO A 222 -15.08 10.99 -8.23
CA PRO A 222 -16.50 11.06 -8.58
C PRO A 222 -17.42 10.25 -7.66
N TYR A 223 -16.90 9.33 -6.86
CA TYR A 223 -17.65 8.58 -5.88
C TYR A 223 -18.31 9.47 -4.81
N VAL A 224 -17.81 10.69 -4.61
CA VAL A 224 -18.39 11.66 -3.67
C VAL A 224 -19.86 11.97 -3.99
N ARG A 225 -20.26 11.92 -5.28
CA ARG A 225 -21.68 12.03 -5.67
C ARG A 225 -22.52 10.88 -5.13
N THR A 226 -21.97 9.67 -5.06
CA THR A 226 -22.67 8.52 -4.49
C THR A 226 -22.84 8.69 -2.99
N LEU A 227 -21.80 9.15 -2.28
CA LEU A 227 -21.90 9.47 -0.85
C LEU A 227 -22.94 10.56 -0.59
N GLN A 228 -22.93 11.62 -1.38
CA GLN A 228 -23.93 12.69 -1.28
C GLN A 228 -25.36 12.14 -1.38
N ASN A 229 -25.63 11.25 -2.33
CA ASN A 229 -26.95 10.68 -2.53
C ASN A 229 -27.37 9.70 -1.41
N GLN A 230 -26.42 9.11 -0.69
CA GLN A 230 -26.69 8.17 0.41
C GLN A 230 -26.84 8.86 1.77
N GLU A 231 -26.19 10.00 1.98
CA GLU A 231 -25.98 10.56 3.32
C GLU A 231 -26.79 11.84 3.59
N VAL A 232 -27.36 12.49 2.57
CA VAL A 232 -27.96 13.82 2.77
C VAL A 232 -29.41 13.73 3.25
N PRO A 233 -29.69 13.89 4.55
CA PRO A 233 -31.02 14.27 5.00
C PRO A 233 -31.37 15.66 4.47
N GLU A 234 -32.62 15.88 4.16
CA GLU A 234 -33.16 17.18 3.79
C GLU A 234 -32.73 18.24 4.83
N GLY A 235 -32.17 19.37 4.37
CA GLY A 235 -31.67 20.44 5.24
C GLY A 235 -30.22 20.27 5.74
N SER A 236 -29.46 19.32 5.25
CA SER A 236 -28.06 19.16 5.63
C SER A 236 -27.15 20.28 5.11
N THR A 237 -26.24 20.79 5.96
CA THR A 237 -25.22 21.79 5.62
C THR A 237 -23.89 21.14 5.16
N ALA A 238 -23.84 19.79 5.03
CA ALA A 238 -22.66 19.09 4.60
C ALA A 238 -22.25 19.48 3.16
N LYS A 239 -20.95 19.68 2.96
CA LYS A 239 -20.39 20.02 1.64
C LYS A 239 -19.88 18.78 0.95
N TYR A 240 -20.10 18.71 -0.36
CA TYR A 240 -19.61 17.63 -1.23
C TYR A 240 -18.94 18.20 -2.46
N SER A 241 -17.79 17.68 -2.81
CA SER A 241 -17.05 18.04 -4.02
C SER A 241 -16.27 16.84 -4.54
N CYS A 242 -16.41 16.56 -5.83
CA CYS A 242 -15.57 15.56 -6.48
C CYS A 242 -14.10 15.99 -6.62
N TRP A 243 -13.82 17.26 -6.41
CA TRP A 243 -12.48 17.81 -6.48
C TRP A 243 -11.93 18.07 -5.09
N SER A 244 -10.70 17.66 -4.86
CA SER A 244 -9.92 18.01 -3.69
C SER A 244 -8.48 18.31 -4.09
N GLY A 245 -7.80 19.13 -3.30
CA GLY A 245 -6.43 19.51 -3.57
C GLY A 245 -5.61 19.62 -2.31
N GLY A 246 -4.32 19.43 -2.44
CA GLY A 246 -3.39 19.47 -1.34
C GLY A 246 -1.98 19.83 -1.77
N ILE A 247 -1.13 20.00 -0.78
CA ILE A 247 0.31 20.14 -0.93
C ILE A 247 1.00 18.97 -0.22
N ALA A 248 2.10 18.49 -0.79
CA ALA A 248 2.80 17.34 -0.24
C ALA A 248 4.31 17.55 -0.17
N LEU A 249 4.89 17.10 0.94
CA LEU A 249 6.31 16.80 1.03
C LEU A 249 6.55 15.46 0.33
N LYS A 250 7.49 15.43 -0.61
CA LYS A 250 7.79 14.26 -1.44
C LYS A 250 9.24 13.83 -1.23
N HIS A 251 9.44 12.55 -1.02
CA HIS A 251 10.76 11.94 -0.88
C HIS A 251 10.88 10.72 -1.76
N GLU A 252 12.01 10.56 -2.43
CA GLU A 252 12.23 9.51 -3.42
C GLU A 252 13.62 8.90 -3.28
N ALA A 253 13.67 7.57 -3.29
CA ALA A 253 14.87 6.74 -3.19
C ALA A 253 15.15 6.05 -4.54
N TYR A 254 16.29 6.33 -5.17
CA TYR A 254 16.64 5.84 -6.51
C TYR A 254 17.54 4.61 -6.48
N TYR A 255 17.21 3.61 -7.29
CA TYR A 255 17.97 2.39 -7.51
C TYR A 255 17.99 2.05 -9.01
N GLY A 256 19.00 2.57 -9.73
CA GLY A 256 19.04 2.48 -11.19
C GLY A 256 17.87 3.25 -11.80
N ASP A 257 17.13 2.58 -12.66
CA ASP A 257 15.95 3.14 -13.34
C ASP A 257 14.70 3.11 -12.46
N PHE A 258 14.74 2.43 -11.34
CA PHE A 258 13.65 2.35 -10.38
C PHE A 258 13.83 3.35 -9.24
N SER A 259 12.73 3.83 -8.72
CA SER A 259 12.69 4.56 -7.46
C SER A 259 11.48 4.17 -6.64
N ALA A 260 11.65 4.20 -5.32
CA ALA A 260 10.54 4.14 -4.37
C ALA A 260 10.27 5.55 -3.85
N TYR A 261 9.00 5.88 -3.68
CA TYR A 261 8.61 7.21 -3.20
C TYR A 261 7.65 7.14 -2.02
N VAL A 262 7.75 8.17 -1.17
CA VAL A 262 6.82 8.45 -0.08
C VAL A 262 6.42 9.91 -0.15
N HIS A 263 5.13 10.19 -0.16
CA HIS A 263 4.57 11.54 -0.09
C HIS A 263 3.74 11.68 1.18
N LEU A 264 3.90 12.81 1.86
CA LEU A 264 3.09 13.21 3.02
C LEU A 264 2.42 14.51 2.68
N GLY A 265 1.11 14.48 2.49
CA GLY A 265 0.34 15.61 2.01
C GLY A 265 -0.68 16.12 3.01
N LEU A 266 -0.99 17.41 2.89
CA LEU A 266 -2.05 18.09 3.60
C LEU A 266 -3.10 18.56 2.60
N TYR A 267 -4.38 18.31 2.87
CA TYR A 267 -5.46 18.84 2.05
C TYR A 267 -5.63 20.35 2.31
N LEU A 268 -5.67 21.11 1.24
CA LEU A 268 -6.08 22.53 1.28
C LEU A 268 -7.60 22.64 1.23
N TRP A 269 -8.25 21.73 0.48
CA TRP A 269 -9.69 21.54 0.48
C TRP A 269 -10.05 20.09 0.16
N ARG A 270 -11.06 19.58 0.85
CA ARG A 270 -11.68 18.28 0.62
C ARG A 270 -13.06 18.29 1.27
N TYR A 271 -14.08 17.95 0.51
CA TYR A 271 -15.46 17.98 0.97
C TYR A 271 -16.14 16.66 0.60
N THR A 272 -16.22 15.75 1.55
CA THR A 272 -16.75 14.40 1.36
C THR A 272 -17.97 14.10 2.24
N GLY A 273 -18.60 15.12 2.82
CA GLY A 273 -19.85 15.00 3.56
C GLY A 273 -19.69 14.97 5.08
N LYS A 274 -20.68 14.39 5.77
CA LYS A 274 -20.76 14.40 7.25
C LYS A 274 -19.75 13.46 7.91
N MET A 275 -19.38 12.35 7.27
CA MET A 275 -18.50 11.34 7.84
C MET A 275 -17.01 11.74 7.81
N GLN A 276 -16.70 12.81 7.08
CA GLN A 276 -15.34 13.32 6.93
C GLN A 276 -14.53 13.44 8.24
N PRO A 277 -15.08 13.97 9.36
CA PRO A 277 -14.30 14.12 10.60
C PRO A 277 -13.92 12.80 11.25
N PHE A 278 -14.65 11.72 10.97
CA PHE A 278 -14.47 10.43 11.63
C PHE A 278 -13.54 9.51 10.86
N ASP A 279 -13.62 9.49 9.53
CA ASP A 279 -12.91 8.52 8.70
C ASP A 279 -11.73 9.12 7.95
N GLU A 280 -11.66 10.45 7.83
CA GLU A 280 -10.69 11.11 6.97
C GLU A 280 -9.89 12.17 7.73
N THR A 281 -8.59 12.04 7.62
CA THR A 281 -7.65 13.00 8.18
C THR A 281 -7.50 14.21 7.25
N PRO A 282 -7.06 15.38 7.77
CA PRO A 282 -6.66 16.51 6.92
C PRO A 282 -5.38 16.24 6.12
N TYR A 283 -4.77 15.08 6.30
CA TYR A 283 -3.56 14.67 5.63
C TYR A 283 -3.75 13.33 4.90
N TYR A 284 -2.85 13.06 3.98
CA TYR A 284 -2.78 11.79 3.24
C TYR A 284 -1.33 11.34 3.09
N GLU A 285 -1.17 10.05 3.00
CA GLU A 285 0.08 9.41 2.64
C GLU A 285 -0.04 8.83 1.23
N ARG A 286 1.08 8.78 0.51
CA ARG A 286 1.20 8.06 -0.74
C ARG A 286 2.54 7.35 -0.77
N VAL A 287 2.51 6.08 -1.13
CA VAL A 287 3.71 5.26 -1.30
C VAL A 287 3.64 4.54 -2.63
N GLY A 288 4.78 4.29 -3.24
CA GLY A 288 4.80 3.55 -4.50
C GLY A 288 6.18 3.42 -5.09
N VAL A 289 6.19 2.83 -6.27
CA VAL A 289 7.36 2.61 -7.09
C VAL A 289 7.20 3.31 -8.44
N ARG A 290 8.33 3.76 -8.98
CA ARG A 290 8.42 4.44 -10.26
C ARG A 290 9.52 3.79 -11.08
N TRP A 291 9.27 3.61 -12.36
CA TRP A 291 10.25 3.19 -13.35
C TRP A 291 10.48 4.28 -14.37
N THR A 292 11.72 4.76 -14.48
CA THR A 292 12.13 5.85 -15.35
C THR A 292 13.30 5.39 -16.22
N PRO A 293 13.06 4.61 -17.29
CA PRO A 293 14.14 4.12 -18.15
C PRO A 293 14.80 5.28 -18.89
N PRO A 294 16.13 5.34 -19.00
CA PRO A 294 16.87 6.45 -19.61
C PRO A 294 16.45 6.74 -21.05
N ARG A 295 16.10 5.69 -21.80
CA ARG A 295 15.62 5.80 -23.18
C ARG A 295 14.32 6.60 -23.33
N TRP A 296 13.55 6.78 -22.26
CA TRP A 296 12.27 7.51 -22.27
C TRP A 296 12.43 9.01 -21.99
N LYS A 297 13.68 9.50 -21.87
CA LYS A 297 13.99 10.95 -21.78
C LYS A 297 13.16 11.69 -20.73
N GLY A 298 13.06 11.14 -19.52
CA GLY A 298 12.33 11.74 -18.40
C GLY A 298 10.90 11.24 -18.21
N MET A 299 10.35 10.48 -19.15
CA MET A 299 9.06 9.81 -18.95
C MET A 299 9.21 8.63 -17.98
N SER A 300 8.17 8.38 -17.22
CA SER A 300 8.11 7.30 -16.23
C SER A 300 6.72 6.68 -16.15
N VAL A 301 6.66 5.46 -15.64
CA VAL A 301 5.42 4.84 -15.14
C VAL A 301 5.53 4.65 -13.64
N GLN A 302 4.42 4.72 -12.95
CA GLN A 302 4.37 4.55 -11.50
C GLN A 302 3.18 3.71 -11.07
N PHE A 303 3.37 2.96 -10.01
CA PHE A 303 2.34 2.24 -9.29
C PHE A 303 2.38 2.67 -7.83
N GLY A 304 1.24 2.94 -7.23
CA GLY A 304 1.20 3.41 -5.86
C GLY A 304 -0.13 3.21 -5.17
N ILE A 305 -0.11 3.50 -3.89
CA ILE A 305 -1.26 3.48 -3.01
C ILE A 305 -1.34 4.83 -2.31
N LYS A 306 -2.49 5.48 -2.39
CA LYS A 306 -2.84 6.61 -1.53
C LYS A 306 -3.58 6.10 -0.31
N ALA A 307 -3.27 6.62 0.86
CA ALA A 307 -3.81 6.20 2.13
C ALA A 307 -4.16 7.37 3.05
N HIS A 308 -4.98 7.07 4.06
CA HIS A 308 -5.24 7.92 5.22
C HIS A 308 -5.03 7.08 6.47
N ARG A 309 -4.15 7.52 7.39
CA ARG A 309 -3.78 6.74 8.59
C ARG A 309 -3.38 5.31 8.25
N LEU A 310 -2.57 5.14 7.20
CA LEU A 310 -2.11 3.84 6.68
C LEU A 310 -3.24 2.92 6.15
N LYS A 311 -4.48 3.41 6.07
CA LYS A 311 -5.58 2.68 5.41
C LYS A 311 -5.65 3.09 3.94
N ALA A 312 -5.57 2.12 3.04
CA ALA A 312 -5.64 2.40 1.61
C ALA A 312 -6.95 3.11 1.23
N ASP A 313 -6.81 4.26 0.59
CA ASP A 313 -7.89 5.01 -0.04
C ASP A 313 -8.15 4.47 -1.44
N PHE A 314 -7.09 4.38 -2.25
CA PHE A 314 -7.13 3.76 -3.57
C PHE A 314 -5.73 3.34 -4.02
N THR A 315 -5.72 2.38 -4.94
CA THR A 315 -4.53 1.96 -5.69
C THR A 315 -4.53 2.67 -7.03
N GLU A 316 -3.38 3.15 -7.47
CA GLU A 316 -3.25 3.95 -8.69
C GLU A 316 -2.10 3.48 -9.60
N LEU A 317 -2.31 3.66 -10.90
CA LEU A 317 -1.30 3.53 -11.94
C LEU A 317 -1.17 4.87 -12.66
N GLY A 318 0.06 5.31 -12.91
CA GLY A 318 0.29 6.63 -13.48
C GLY A 318 1.46 6.68 -14.43
N ILE A 319 1.49 7.79 -15.15
CA ILE A 319 2.60 8.21 -16.02
C ILE A 319 3.14 9.54 -15.51
N GLY A 320 4.43 9.76 -15.69
CA GLY A 320 5.08 11.01 -15.29
C GLY A 320 6.07 11.49 -16.31
N PHE A 321 6.38 12.77 -16.23
CA PHE A 321 7.44 13.40 -17.01
C PHE A 321 8.22 14.39 -16.13
N GLN A 322 9.55 14.30 -16.20
CA GLN A 322 10.47 15.19 -15.45
C GLN A 322 11.42 15.93 -16.40
N TRP A 323 11.71 17.22 -16.10
CA TRP A 323 12.60 18.10 -16.86
C TRP A 323 13.41 19.04 -15.99
#